data_52add4998ad350384cb8f573c337d8ce
#
_entry.id   52add4998ad350384cb8f573c337d8ce
#
_cell.length_a   1.000
_cell.length_b   1.000
_cell.length_c   1.000
_cell.angle_alpha   90.00
_cell.angle_beta   90.00
_cell.angle_gamma   90.00
#
_symmetry.space_group_name_H-M   'P 1'
#
loop_
_entity.id
_entity.type
_entity.pdbx_description
1 polymer ?
#
loop_
_entity_poly.entity_id
_entity_poly.type
_entity_poly.pdbx_seq_one_letter_code
_entity_poly.pdbx_strand_id
1 'polypeptide(L)'
;SLAPTLATAVCLLAVPVLMAQQEWDDHDRSKKVIARDLAKDYLESCAPNAILFSFGDNDTYPLWYAQEVEGIRPDIRVINYSLLGIDWYINQLRYKVNQSDAIDVIWSADQIEGRKRDFILYAPKPNFPENMYYDLYDLMKNYVGSDKPEYMDNSRGEPLNSFPVKKVSVPVAKDVVTKNGTVNEKDTVANELRFDIPRTSLQKNDLAVLNIIAANKWNRPIYFTNNSPYQINLGFEKYLRMDGLSYRLVPVENTNTAVSGDWPFVNTDWAYTKMMKTFAFGNAELKGVYYDEENRRHLNSIREAYTDLAFDLINRNRKEDARAALNRCDKMMLEENFSYGQVSRGNQHNRNAMRFLAACYSADDKELAAKVLKGLRKDLNQQQDYYVSLGGGKMDRAAYDKLIKEYIFRYNTARTRQDQVMADQILENGLSGHQLKMTDEIRMSYSMLLEVEQMEKTYGTPKPSSPEPAAKDSPKVK
;
A
#
# COMPACT_ATOMS: atom_id res chain seq x y z
N SER A 1 2.93 57.45 23.38
CA SER A 1 2.62 57.95 22.02
C SER A 1 1.47 57.12 21.41
N LEU A 2 0.49 57.80 20.83
CA LEU A 2 -0.74 57.17 20.30
C LEU A 2 -0.44 56.20 19.14
N ALA A 3 0.58 56.47 18.35
CA ALA A 3 0.93 55.68 17.15
C ALA A 3 1.35 54.21 17.44
N PRO A 4 2.24 53.92 18.41
CA PRO A 4 2.55 52.52 18.75
C PRO A 4 1.35 51.77 19.30
N THR A 5 0.52 52.40 20.12
CA THR A 5 -0.69 51.79 20.68
C THR A 5 -1.70 51.45 19.59
N LEU A 6 -1.91 52.36 18.62
CA LEU A 6 -2.79 52.13 17.47
C LEU A 6 -2.24 51.03 16.56
N ALA A 7 -0.92 51.05 16.28
CA ALA A 7 -0.30 49.98 15.47
C ALA A 7 -0.44 48.62 16.14
N THR A 8 -0.19 48.54 17.44
CA THR A 8 -0.36 47.31 18.23
C THR A 8 -1.81 46.83 18.20
N ALA A 9 -2.77 47.73 18.40
CA ALA A 9 -4.19 47.37 18.35
C ALA A 9 -4.63 46.86 16.95
N VAL A 10 -4.16 47.55 15.88
CA VAL A 10 -4.42 47.08 14.50
C VAL A 10 -3.81 45.70 14.23
N CYS A 11 -2.57 45.47 14.64
CA CYS A 11 -1.92 44.17 14.45
C CYS A 11 -2.61 43.05 15.27
N LEU A 12 -3.00 43.34 16.52
CA LEU A 12 -3.69 42.36 17.36
C LEU A 12 -5.11 42.01 16.88
N LEU A 13 -5.78 42.90 16.17
CA LEU A 13 -7.11 42.64 15.61
C LEU A 13 -7.05 42.13 14.19
N ALA A 14 -6.29 42.78 13.31
CA ALA A 14 -6.28 42.43 11.88
C ALA A 14 -5.63 41.06 11.60
N VAL A 15 -4.50 40.77 12.26
CA VAL A 15 -3.78 39.49 11.98
C VAL A 15 -4.57 38.29 12.47
N PRO A 16 -5.07 38.21 13.73
CA PRO A 16 -5.87 37.05 14.15
C PRO A 16 -7.19 36.91 13.37
N VAL A 17 -7.84 38.04 13.04
CA VAL A 17 -9.09 37.96 12.23
C VAL A 17 -8.82 37.46 10.82
N LEU A 18 -7.76 37.94 10.17
CA LEU A 18 -7.37 37.47 8.85
C LEU A 18 -6.99 36.01 8.87
N MET A 19 -6.19 35.56 9.83
CA MET A 19 -5.82 34.16 10.00
C MET A 19 -7.04 33.27 10.27
N ALA A 20 -7.91 33.69 11.19
CA ALA A 20 -9.14 32.94 11.47
C ALA A 20 -10.04 32.83 10.24
N GLN A 21 -10.11 33.86 9.42
CA GLN A 21 -10.94 33.84 8.21
C GLN A 21 -10.35 32.97 7.09
N GLN A 22 -9.02 32.96 6.94
CA GLN A 22 -8.35 32.26 5.84
C GLN A 22 -8.03 30.81 6.18
N GLU A 23 -7.80 30.49 7.47
CA GLU A 23 -7.30 29.18 7.91
C GLU A 23 -8.36 28.38 8.68
N TRP A 24 -9.60 28.90 8.78
CA TRP A 24 -10.65 28.23 9.56
C TRP A 24 -10.94 26.82 9.08
N ASP A 25 -11.05 26.63 7.77
CA ASP A 25 -11.33 25.35 7.15
C ASP A 25 -10.21 24.33 7.38
N ASP A 26 -8.95 24.77 7.35
CA ASP A 26 -7.78 23.92 7.64
C ASP A 26 -7.73 23.46 9.10
N HIS A 27 -8.24 24.29 10.01
CA HIS A 27 -8.22 24.04 11.47
C HIS A 27 -9.53 23.44 12.00
N ASP A 28 -10.63 23.52 11.27
CA ASP A 28 -11.88 22.88 11.66
C ASP A 28 -11.78 21.36 11.48
N ARG A 29 -11.62 20.68 12.62
CA ARG A 29 -11.54 19.22 12.67
C ARG A 29 -12.83 18.57 13.20
N SER A 30 -13.90 19.34 13.38
CA SER A 30 -15.16 18.86 13.97
C SER A 30 -15.80 17.69 13.20
N LYS A 31 -15.56 17.62 11.90
CA LYS A 31 -16.09 16.55 11.02
C LYS A 31 -15.01 15.56 10.56
N LYS A 32 -13.75 15.76 10.88
CA LYS A 32 -12.63 14.95 10.42
C LYS A 32 -12.43 13.75 11.35
N VAL A 33 -12.90 12.57 10.94
CA VAL A 33 -12.82 11.33 11.73
C VAL A 33 -12.01 10.23 11.05
N ILE A 34 -11.16 10.60 10.08
CA ILE A 34 -10.42 9.64 9.24
C ILE A 34 -9.53 8.70 10.08
N ALA A 35 -8.89 9.16 11.16
CA ALA A 35 -8.04 8.32 11.98
C ALA A 35 -8.82 7.16 12.63
N ARG A 36 -10.01 7.45 13.18
CA ARG A 36 -10.92 6.45 13.74
C ARG A 36 -11.38 5.46 12.68
N ASP A 37 -11.87 5.98 11.55
CA ASP A 37 -12.50 5.16 10.52
C ASP A 37 -11.47 4.28 9.81
N LEU A 38 -10.29 4.80 9.51
CA LEU A 38 -9.18 4.02 8.94
C LEU A 38 -8.78 2.87 9.87
N ALA A 39 -8.62 3.16 11.17
CA ALA A 39 -8.29 2.15 12.17
C ALA A 39 -9.38 1.07 12.26
N LYS A 40 -10.65 1.49 12.25
CA LYS A 40 -11.78 0.58 12.19
C LYS A 40 -11.71 -0.33 10.95
N ASP A 41 -11.43 0.23 9.79
CA ASP A 41 -11.36 -0.53 8.55
C ASP A 41 -10.22 -1.56 8.57
N TYR A 42 -9.05 -1.22 9.12
CA TYR A 42 -7.97 -2.19 9.37
C TYR A 42 -8.40 -3.31 10.32
N LEU A 43 -9.00 -2.97 11.46
CA LEU A 43 -9.41 -3.93 12.47
C LEU A 43 -10.56 -4.82 11.98
N GLU A 44 -11.55 -4.25 11.29
CA GLU A 44 -12.67 -5.01 10.70
C GLU A 44 -12.24 -5.91 9.54
N SER A 45 -11.13 -5.60 8.88
CA SER A 45 -10.53 -6.48 7.87
C SER A 45 -9.99 -7.78 8.47
N CYS A 46 -9.61 -7.76 9.75
CA CYS A 46 -9.02 -8.90 10.43
C CYS A 46 -10.04 -9.92 10.92
N ALA A 47 -9.66 -11.20 10.87
CA ALA A 47 -10.40 -12.29 11.51
C ALA A 47 -10.40 -12.14 13.06
N PRO A 48 -11.31 -12.83 13.78
CA PRO A 48 -11.30 -12.81 15.24
C PRO A 48 -9.96 -13.26 15.84
N ASN A 49 -9.59 -12.66 16.97
CA ASN A 49 -8.38 -12.97 17.74
C ASN A 49 -7.08 -12.87 16.94
N ALA A 50 -7.02 -12.00 15.94
CA ALA A 50 -5.85 -11.84 15.08
C ALA A 50 -4.67 -11.15 15.79
N ILE A 51 -3.47 -11.32 15.20
CA ILE A 51 -2.29 -10.52 15.45
C ILE A 51 -2.14 -9.58 14.26
N LEU A 52 -2.07 -8.27 14.50
CA LEU A 52 -1.93 -7.25 13.45
C LEU A 52 -0.62 -6.46 13.64
N PHE A 53 0.33 -6.65 12.74
CA PHE A 53 1.53 -5.84 12.68
C PHE A 53 1.26 -4.52 11.96
N SER A 54 1.63 -3.40 12.60
CA SER A 54 1.53 -2.03 12.06
C SER A 54 2.91 -1.38 11.93
N PHE A 55 3.03 -0.40 11.03
CA PHE A 55 4.30 0.24 10.69
C PHE A 55 4.25 1.74 10.99
N GLY A 56 5.04 2.17 11.98
CA GLY A 56 5.13 3.57 12.39
C GLY A 56 3.92 4.08 13.18
N ASP A 57 4.00 5.35 13.53
CA ASP A 57 3.05 6.00 14.46
C ASP A 57 1.70 6.27 13.80
N ASN A 58 1.71 6.70 12.53
CA ASN A 58 0.49 7.06 11.80
C ASN A 58 -0.46 5.87 11.58
N ASP A 59 0.08 4.66 11.48
CA ASP A 59 -0.73 3.43 11.41
C ASP A 59 -1.13 2.95 12.80
N THR A 60 -0.23 3.04 13.80
CA THR A 60 -0.39 2.39 15.09
C THR A 60 -1.28 3.18 16.06
N TYR A 61 -1.06 4.51 16.20
CA TYR A 61 -1.81 5.29 17.19
C TYR A 61 -3.31 5.36 16.91
N PRO A 62 -3.78 5.47 15.66
CA PRO A 62 -5.19 5.33 15.37
C PRO A 62 -5.77 3.96 15.77
N LEU A 63 -5.00 2.88 15.57
CA LEU A 63 -5.44 1.52 15.96
C LEU A 63 -5.60 1.41 17.49
N TRP A 64 -4.61 1.90 18.25
CA TRP A 64 -4.71 1.92 19.72
C TRP A 64 -5.87 2.82 20.20
N TYR A 65 -6.05 4.01 19.60
CA TYR A 65 -7.20 4.86 19.91
C TYR A 65 -8.52 4.12 19.66
N ALA A 66 -8.65 3.46 18.51
CA ALA A 66 -9.87 2.72 18.17
C ALA A 66 -10.16 1.58 19.17
N GLN A 67 -9.12 0.89 19.66
CA GLN A 67 -9.28 -0.19 20.63
C GLN A 67 -9.54 0.31 22.06
N GLU A 68 -8.74 1.29 22.53
CA GLU A 68 -8.75 1.71 23.94
C GLU A 68 -9.87 2.72 24.24
N VAL A 69 -10.24 3.56 23.28
CA VAL A 69 -11.23 4.63 23.48
C VAL A 69 -12.60 4.26 22.90
N GLU A 70 -12.60 3.71 21.67
CA GLU A 70 -13.86 3.39 20.97
C GLU A 70 -14.30 1.93 21.21
N GLY A 71 -13.47 1.09 21.82
CA GLY A 71 -13.77 -0.33 22.08
C GLY A 71 -13.87 -1.19 20.82
N ILE A 72 -13.26 -0.76 19.70
CA ILE A 72 -13.33 -1.46 18.41
C ILE A 72 -12.35 -2.61 18.40
N ARG A 73 -12.83 -3.83 18.28
CA ARG A 73 -12.05 -5.06 18.12
C ARG A 73 -10.90 -5.21 19.14
N PRO A 74 -11.15 -5.13 20.45
CA PRO A 74 -10.12 -5.31 21.49
C PRO A 74 -9.61 -6.75 21.60
N ASP A 75 -10.18 -7.69 20.80
CA ASP A 75 -9.70 -9.06 20.62
C ASP A 75 -8.41 -9.15 19.77
N ILE A 76 -8.11 -8.13 18.96
CA ILE A 76 -6.95 -8.12 18.08
C ILE A 76 -5.72 -7.59 18.82
N ARG A 77 -4.58 -8.28 18.72
CA ARG A 77 -3.31 -7.77 19.22
C ARG A 77 -2.64 -6.91 18.16
N VAL A 78 -2.68 -5.60 18.34
CA VAL A 78 -1.90 -4.66 17.53
C VAL A 78 -0.45 -4.63 18.02
N ILE A 79 0.48 -4.88 17.11
CA ILE A 79 1.93 -4.90 17.39
C ILE A 79 2.62 -3.90 16.47
N ASN A 80 3.25 -2.88 17.06
CA ASN A 80 4.06 -1.91 16.33
C ASN A 80 5.42 -2.53 15.97
N TYR A 81 5.71 -2.66 14.67
CA TYR A 81 6.96 -3.23 14.16
C TYR A 81 8.20 -2.46 14.64
N SER A 82 8.14 -1.13 14.69
CA SER A 82 9.29 -0.31 15.13
C SER A 82 9.61 -0.54 16.61
N LEU A 83 8.58 -0.70 17.46
CA LEU A 83 8.75 -0.95 18.88
C LEU A 83 9.26 -2.37 19.18
N LEU A 84 9.14 -3.33 18.25
CA LEU A 84 9.77 -4.64 18.39
C LEU A 84 11.31 -4.59 18.41
N GLY A 85 11.93 -3.46 18.16
CA GLY A 85 13.35 -3.22 18.43
C GLY A 85 13.69 -3.03 19.90
N ILE A 86 12.70 -3.00 20.83
CA ILE A 86 12.86 -2.66 22.24
C ILE A 86 12.50 -3.88 23.12
N ASP A 87 13.39 -4.24 24.01
CA ASP A 87 13.30 -5.46 24.85
C ASP A 87 12.00 -5.53 25.66
N TRP A 88 11.66 -4.45 26.37
CA TRP A 88 10.46 -4.42 27.20
C TRP A 88 9.16 -4.59 26.37
N TYR A 89 9.14 -4.07 25.13
CA TYR A 89 7.98 -4.17 24.28
C TYR A 89 7.74 -5.61 23.82
N ILE A 90 8.79 -6.35 23.46
CA ILE A 90 8.68 -7.79 23.13
C ILE A 90 8.22 -8.57 24.37
N ASN A 91 8.80 -8.28 25.54
CA ASN A 91 8.47 -8.98 26.78
C ASN A 91 7.03 -8.74 27.25
N GLN A 92 6.46 -7.54 27.04
CA GLN A 92 5.06 -7.28 27.38
C GLN A 92 4.06 -8.05 26.50
N LEU A 93 4.44 -8.50 25.30
CA LEU A 93 3.56 -9.31 24.45
C LEU A 93 3.14 -10.62 25.10
N ARG A 94 3.91 -11.12 26.07
CA ARG A 94 3.64 -12.34 26.86
C ARG A 94 2.46 -12.22 27.81
N TYR A 95 1.88 -11.04 27.95
CA TYR A 95 0.75 -10.81 28.84
C TYR A 95 -0.51 -10.55 28.04
N LYS A 96 -1.64 -10.92 28.63
CA LYS A 96 -2.95 -10.58 28.11
C LYS A 96 -3.16 -9.07 28.11
N VAL A 97 -3.73 -8.51 27.04
CA VAL A 97 -4.13 -7.11 26.93
C VAL A 97 -5.57 -7.06 26.44
N ASN A 98 -6.44 -6.40 27.13
CA ASN A 98 -7.87 -6.32 26.83
C ASN A 98 -8.50 -7.72 26.66
N GLN A 99 -9.09 -8.00 25.51
CA GLN A 99 -9.63 -9.31 25.15
C GLN A 99 -8.64 -10.18 24.36
N SER A 100 -7.44 -9.64 24.04
CA SER A 100 -6.42 -10.36 23.31
C SER A 100 -5.50 -11.16 24.24
N ASP A 101 -5.40 -12.46 24.01
CA ASP A 101 -4.54 -13.33 24.77
C ASP A 101 -3.03 -13.01 24.55
N ALA A 102 -2.19 -13.56 25.41
CA ALA A 102 -0.74 -13.47 25.30
C ALA A 102 -0.24 -13.93 23.93
N ILE A 103 0.87 -13.36 23.48
CA ILE A 103 1.56 -13.78 22.26
C ILE A 103 2.69 -14.73 22.65
N ASP A 104 2.77 -15.86 21.97
CA ASP A 104 3.88 -16.79 22.12
C ASP A 104 5.14 -16.19 21.50
N VAL A 105 6.21 -16.14 22.30
CA VAL A 105 7.56 -15.75 21.90
C VAL A 105 8.51 -16.86 22.30
N ILE A 106 9.30 -17.38 21.34
CA ILE A 106 10.21 -18.52 21.56
C ILE A 106 11.27 -18.20 22.60
N TRP A 107 11.86 -17.00 22.50
CA TRP A 107 12.98 -16.58 23.35
C TRP A 107 12.52 -16.17 24.74
N SER A 108 13.28 -16.50 25.78
CA SER A 108 13.10 -15.98 27.14
C SER A 108 13.43 -14.47 27.21
N ALA A 109 13.08 -13.83 28.32
CA ALA A 109 13.46 -12.43 28.56
C ALA A 109 14.98 -12.23 28.46
N ASP A 110 15.77 -13.10 29.11
CA ASP A 110 17.25 -13.05 29.10
C ASP A 110 17.86 -13.20 27.69
N GLN A 111 17.17 -13.94 26.79
CA GLN A 111 17.59 -14.08 25.39
C GLN A 111 17.25 -12.83 24.55
N ILE A 112 16.25 -12.05 24.96
CA ILE A 112 15.84 -10.81 24.29
C ILE A 112 16.70 -9.65 24.77
N GLU A 113 17.04 -9.62 26.05
CA GLU A 113 17.83 -8.54 26.64
C GLU A 113 19.27 -8.51 26.11
N GLY A 114 19.80 -7.30 26.05
CA GLY A 114 21.18 -7.05 25.64
C GLY A 114 21.37 -6.97 24.13
N ARG A 115 22.63 -6.80 23.72
CA ARG A 115 22.99 -6.42 22.35
C ARG A 115 23.18 -7.58 21.38
N LYS A 116 23.22 -8.82 21.84
CA LYS A 116 23.58 -9.99 21.02
C LYS A 116 22.66 -10.23 19.83
N ARG A 117 21.37 -9.84 19.97
CA ARG A 117 20.32 -10.04 18.96
C ARG A 117 19.71 -8.72 18.47
N ASP A 118 20.33 -7.58 18.77
CA ASP A 118 19.89 -6.29 18.22
C ASP A 118 20.10 -6.20 16.72
N PHE A 119 21.22 -6.81 16.28
CA PHE A 119 21.61 -6.85 14.88
C PHE A 119 22.43 -8.12 14.65
N ILE A 120 21.96 -9.01 13.78
CA ILE A 120 22.65 -10.23 13.40
C ILE A 120 22.95 -10.29 11.92
N LEU A 121 24.04 -10.99 11.55
CA LEU A 121 24.47 -11.16 10.18
C LEU A 121 24.17 -12.56 9.65
N TYR A 122 23.98 -12.65 8.36
CA TYR A 122 24.06 -13.91 7.65
C TYR A 122 25.51 -14.39 7.66
N ALA A 123 25.73 -15.54 8.25
CA ALA A 123 27.04 -16.19 8.34
C ALA A 123 26.88 -17.68 7.99
N PRO A 124 27.04 -18.06 6.73
CA PRO A 124 26.84 -19.44 6.29
C PRO A 124 27.79 -20.40 7.00
N LYS A 125 27.29 -21.58 7.34
CA LYS A 125 28.06 -22.62 8.04
C LYS A 125 28.04 -23.92 7.24
N PRO A 126 29.14 -24.71 7.22
CA PRO A 126 29.26 -25.93 6.41
C PRO A 126 28.19 -26.98 6.69
N ASN A 127 27.68 -27.04 7.91
CA ASN A 127 26.64 -27.97 8.35
C ASN A 127 25.22 -27.50 8.02
N PHE A 128 25.09 -26.36 7.33
CA PHE A 128 23.81 -25.82 6.84
C PHE A 128 23.88 -25.58 5.31
N PRO A 129 23.70 -26.61 4.48
CA PRO A 129 23.65 -26.45 3.03
C PRO A 129 22.64 -25.40 2.55
N GLU A 130 23.06 -24.48 1.70
CA GLU A 130 22.24 -23.33 1.26
C GLU A 130 21.05 -23.72 0.36
N ASN A 131 21.05 -24.92 -0.21
CA ASN A 131 20.00 -25.41 -1.10
C ASN A 131 18.82 -26.06 -0.35
N MET A 132 18.86 -26.17 0.98
CA MET A 132 17.82 -26.78 1.81
C MET A 132 17.02 -25.73 2.55
N TYR A 133 15.74 -26.02 2.82
CA TYR A 133 14.88 -25.23 3.72
C TYR A 133 14.97 -25.80 5.14
N TYR A 134 15.03 -24.90 6.12
CA TYR A 134 15.15 -25.21 7.52
C TYR A 134 13.95 -24.71 8.30
N ASP A 135 13.48 -25.51 9.26
CA ASP A 135 12.37 -25.13 10.13
C ASP A 135 12.70 -23.83 10.90
N LEU A 136 11.84 -22.81 10.72
CA LEU A 136 12.07 -21.49 11.30
C LEU A 136 12.02 -21.53 12.85
N TYR A 137 11.15 -22.36 13.43
CA TYR A 137 11.05 -22.49 14.88
C TYR A 137 12.33 -23.07 15.47
N ASP A 138 12.83 -24.15 14.88
CA ASP A 138 14.07 -24.80 15.33
C ASP A 138 15.28 -23.90 15.14
N LEU A 139 15.35 -23.18 14.02
CA LEU A 139 16.39 -22.20 13.76
C LEU A 139 16.39 -21.08 14.80
N MET A 140 15.22 -20.50 15.09
CA MET A 140 15.08 -19.43 16.08
C MET A 140 15.38 -19.90 17.49
N LYS A 141 14.96 -21.12 17.88
CA LYS A 141 15.13 -21.66 19.21
C LYS A 141 16.56 -22.15 19.47
N ASN A 142 17.07 -22.99 18.56
CA ASN A 142 18.25 -23.79 18.80
C ASN A 142 19.53 -23.17 18.27
N TYR A 143 19.44 -22.21 17.33
CA TYR A 143 20.60 -21.56 16.71
C TYR A 143 20.66 -20.06 17.05
N VAL A 144 19.73 -19.26 16.52
CA VAL A 144 19.73 -17.80 16.73
C VAL A 144 19.50 -17.44 18.20
N GLY A 145 18.68 -18.21 18.91
CA GLY A 145 18.43 -18.05 20.34
C GLY A 145 19.52 -18.61 21.23
N SER A 146 20.51 -19.34 20.70
CA SER A 146 21.56 -19.98 21.48
C SER A 146 22.77 -19.06 21.60
N ASP A 147 23.35 -19.00 22.82
CA ASP A 147 24.57 -18.25 23.12
C ASP A 147 25.85 -19.12 23.01
N LYS A 148 25.78 -20.25 22.30
CA LYS A 148 26.95 -21.10 22.08
C LYS A 148 27.96 -20.39 21.16
N PRO A 149 29.25 -20.36 21.51
CA PRO A 149 30.28 -19.66 20.74
C PRO A 149 30.38 -20.11 19.27
N GLU A 150 30.12 -21.37 18.97
CA GLU A 150 30.13 -21.91 17.60
C GLU A 150 29.04 -21.32 16.68
N TYR A 151 27.99 -20.73 17.25
CA TYR A 151 26.87 -20.12 16.54
C TYR A 151 27.02 -18.60 16.38
N MET A 152 28.04 -18.02 17.04
CA MET A 152 28.31 -16.61 16.97
C MET A 152 29.22 -16.26 15.79
N ASP A 153 29.10 -15.04 15.32
CA ASP A 153 30.03 -14.40 14.39
C ASP A 153 30.92 -13.41 15.15
N ASN A 154 32.23 -13.61 15.05
CA ASN A 154 33.23 -12.79 15.72
C ASN A 154 33.94 -11.80 14.76
N SER A 155 33.45 -11.69 13.52
CA SER A 155 34.12 -10.90 12.46
C SER A 155 34.20 -9.40 12.78
N ARG A 156 33.40 -8.90 13.73
CA ARG A 156 33.34 -7.49 14.15
C ARG A 156 33.96 -7.18 15.53
N GLY A 157 34.73 -8.11 16.08
CA GLY A 157 35.44 -7.92 17.34
C GLY A 157 34.62 -8.21 18.59
N GLU A 158 33.30 -8.28 18.51
CA GLU A 158 32.40 -8.75 19.58
C GLU A 158 31.61 -9.98 19.08
N PRO A 159 31.40 -11.00 19.94
CA PRO A 159 30.58 -12.15 19.53
C PRO A 159 29.12 -11.77 19.43
N LEU A 160 28.58 -11.80 18.19
CA LEU A 160 27.17 -11.55 17.90
C LEU A 160 26.51 -12.84 17.40
N ASN A 161 25.27 -13.06 17.78
CA ASN A 161 24.50 -14.16 17.18
C ASN A 161 24.38 -13.93 15.68
N SER A 162 24.28 -15.03 14.93
CA SER A 162 24.18 -15.01 13.46
C SER A 162 23.05 -15.91 12.98
N PHE A 163 22.67 -15.79 11.72
CA PHE A 163 21.80 -16.79 11.09
C PHE A 163 22.56 -17.49 9.95
N PRO A 164 22.53 -18.85 9.91
CA PRO A 164 23.40 -19.62 9.03
C PRO A 164 22.80 -19.84 7.65
N VAL A 165 21.49 -19.65 7.49
CA VAL A 165 20.73 -19.96 6.27
C VAL A 165 19.73 -18.84 5.95
N LYS A 166 19.43 -18.69 4.66
CA LYS A 166 18.38 -17.78 4.19
C LYS A 166 17.08 -18.51 3.87
N LYS A 167 17.14 -19.80 3.54
CA LYS A 167 15.98 -20.61 3.19
C LYS A 167 15.33 -21.17 4.45
N VAL A 168 14.11 -20.71 4.72
CA VAL A 168 13.36 -21.11 5.91
C VAL A 168 11.97 -21.63 5.55
N SER A 169 11.47 -22.54 6.39
CA SER A 169 10.11 -23.06 6.25
C SER A 169 9.34 -22.98 7.58
N VAL A 170 8.02 -22.86 7.47
CA VAL A 170 7.09 -22.92 8.60
C VAL A 170 6.09 -24.04 8.31
N PRO A 171 6.09 -25.14 9.06
CA PRO A 171 5.13 -26.23 8.88
C PRO A 171 3.69 -25.74 9.02
N VAL A 172 2.78 -26.31 8.22
CA VAL A 172 1.36 -25.93 8.22
C VAL A 172 0.50 -27.04 8.80
N ALA A 173 -0.18 -26.74 9.90
CA ALA A 173 -1.22 -27.57 10.46
C ALA A 173 -2.55 -27.32 9.72
N LYS A 174 -2.84 -28.12 8.69
CA LYS A 174 -3.98 -27.90 7.77
C LYS A 174 -5.32 -27.85 8.48
N ASP A 175 -5.53 -28.67 9.48
CA ASP A 175 -6.72 -28.70 10.30
C ASP A 175 -6.88 -27.39 11.11
N VAL A 176 -5.80 -26.85 11.64
CA VAL A 176 -5.79 -25.58 12.39
C VAL A 176 -6.12 -24.41 11.48
N VAL A 177 -5.44 -24.27 10.33
CA VAL A 177 -5.65 -23.14 9.41
C VAL A 177 -7.04 -23.16 8.76
N THR A 178 -7.63 -24.34 8.58
CA THR A 178 -9.00 -24.49 8.08
C THR A 178 -10.01 -24.12 9.18
N LYS A 179 -9.80 -24.65 10.40
CA LYS A 179 -10.73 -24.44 11.52
C LYS A 179 -10.78 -22.97 11.96
N ASN A 180 -9.66 -22.27 11.99
CA ASN A 180 -9.61 -20.86 12.43
C ASN A 180 -9.86 -19.85 11.29
N GLY A 181 -10.16 -20.33 10.08
CA GLY A 181 -10.47 -19.48 8.92
C GLY A 181 -9.26 -18.75 8.33
N THR A 182 -8.02 -19.22 8.60
CA THR A 182 -6.83 -18.66 7.94
C THR A 182 -6.87 -18.90 6.43
N VAL A 183 -7.43 -20.02 6.01
CA VAL A 183 -7.65 -20.38 4.59
C VAL A 183 -9.14 -20.55 4.31
N ASN A 184 -9.53 -20.38 3.04
CA ASN A 184 -10.89 -20.67 2.58
C ASN A 184 -11.01 -22.16 2.18
N GLU A 185 -12.22 -22.70 2.15
CA GLU A 185 -12.49 -24.09 1.79
C GLU A 185 -11.93 -24.51 0.41
N LYS A 186 -11.85 -23.56 -0.53
CA LYS A 186 -11.35 -23.79 -1.89
C LYS A 186 -9.85 -23.57 -2.05
N ASP A 187 -9.16 -23.13 -1.01
CA ASP A 187 -7.73 -22.84 -1.08
C ASP A 187 -6.90 -24.14 -1.17
N THR A 188 -5.90 -24.15 -2.04
CA THR A 188 -4.89 -25.21 -2.07
C THR A 188 -3.83 -24.93 -1.03
N VAL A 189 -3.97 -25.56 0.13
CA VAL A 189 -3.10 -25.34 1.29
C VAL A 189 -1.79 -26.09 1.14
N ALA A 190 -0.67 -25.36 1.22
CA ALA A 190 0.67 -25.92 1.25
C ALA A 190 0.93 -26.75 2.53
N ASN A 191 1.85 -27.71 2.47
CA ASN A 191 2.27 -28.45 3.67
C ASN A 191 3.18 -27.63 4.59
N GLU A 192 3.89 -26.66 4.02
CA GLU A 192 4.76 -25.72 4.70
C GLU A 192 4.83 -24.42 3.91
N LEU A 193 5.03 -23.32 4.62
CA LEU A 193 5.35 -22.02 4.04
C LEU A 193 6.85 -21.98 3.77
N ARG A 194 7.30 -21.78 2.54
CA ARG A 194 8.71 -21.70 2.17
C ARG A 194 9.05 -20.32 1.63
N PHE A 195 10.07 -19.69 2.21
CA PHE A 195 10.56 -18.41 1.74
C PHE A 195 12.05 -18.23 1.95
N ASP A 196 12.62 -17.33 1.17
CA ASP A 196 14.03 -16.98 1.22
C ASP A 196 14.17 -15.59 1.81
N ILE A 197 14.92 -15.45 2.91
CA ILE A 197 15.20 -14.15 3.52
C ILE A 197 16.17 -13.39 2.59
N PRO A 198 15.73 -12.28 1.93
CA PRO A 198 16.55 -11.62 0.92
C PRO A 198 17.71 -10.82 1.52
N ARG A 199 17.62 -10.47 2.80
CA ARG A 199 18.58 -9.62 3.52
C ARG A 199 19.80 -10.40 3.98
N THR A 200 20.91 -9.68 4.13
CA THR A 200 22.17 -10.21 4.70
C THR A 200 22.34 -9.85 6.17
N SER A 201 21.42 -9.07 6.71
CA SER A 201 21.36 -8.71 8.13
C SER A 201 19.91 -8.58 8.58
N LEU A 202 19.66 -8.91 9.84
CA LEU A 202 18.35 -8.78 10.49
C LEU A 202 18.52 -7.96 11.76
N GLN A 203 17.58 -7.07 11.99
CA GLN A 203 17.48 -6.30 13.24
C GLN A 203 16.55 -7.02 14.23
N LYS A 204 16.55 -6.60 15.48
CA LYS A 204 15.73 -7.21 16.54
C LYS A 204 14.24 -7.28 16.19
N ASN A 205 13.69 -6.24 15.56
CA ASN A 205 12.31 -6.22 15.10
C ASN A 205 12.01 -7.25 14.00
N ASP A 206 12.92 -7.44 13.04
CA ASP A 206 12.83 -8.49 12.02
C ASP A 206 12.78 -9.88 12.69
N LEU A 207 13.72 -10.11 13.63
CA LEU A 207 13.82 -11.35 14.37
C LEU A 207 12.58 -11.61 15.23
N ALA A 208 12.02 -10.57 15.85
CA ALA A 208 10.81 -10.67 16.65
C ALA A 208 9.59 -11.07 15.78
N VAL A 209 9.43 -10.50 14.58
CA VAL A 209 8.38 -10.92 13.64
C VAL A 209 8.54 -12.39 13.26
N LEU A 210 9.73 -12.81 12.85
CA LEU A 210 10.01 -14.22 12.50
C LEU A 210 9.79 -15.17 13.68
N ASN A 211 10.17 -14.74 14.88
CA ASN A 211 9.97 -15.47 16.13
C ASN A 211 8.48 -15.67 16.43
N ILE A 212 7.66 -14.61 16.33
CA ILE A 212 6.21 -14.65 16.55
C ILE A 212 5.54 -15.55 15.48
N ILE A 213 5.89 -15.41 14.21
CA ILE A 213 5.35 -16.26 13.14
C ILE A 213 5.62 -17.74 13.43
N ALA A 214 6.85 -18.08 13.81
CA ALA A 214 7.22 -19.44 14.10
C ALA A 214 6.53 -19.98 15.37
N ALA A 215 6.48 -19.17 16.44
CA ALA A 215 5.87 -19.55 17.71
C ALA A 215 4.35 -19.72 17.61
N ASN A 216 3.71 -18.95 16.77
CA ASN A 216 2.24 -18.93 16.60
C ASN A 216 1.66 -20.28 16.11
N LYS A 217 2.42 -21.09 15.40
CA LYS A 217 1.98 -22.39 14.87
C LYS A 217 0.60 -22.37 14.26
N TRP A 218 0.25 -21.27 13.61
CA TRP A 218 -1.06 -20.99 12.99
C TRP A 218 -2.25 -20.87 13.96
N ASN A 219 -2.04 -20.82 15.26
CA ASN A 219 -3.12 -20.76 16.25
C ASN A 219 -3.96 -19.48 16.13
N ARG A 220 -3.32 -18.35 15.78
CA ARG A 220 -3.97 -17.06 15.59
C ARG A 220 -3.70 -16.55 14.16
N PRO A 221 -4.69 -15.97 13.47
CA PRO A 221 -4.46 -15.33 12.19
C PRO A 221 -3.46 -14.17 12.32
N ILE A 222 -2.49 -14.08 11.41
CA ILE A 222 -1.47 -13.03 11.40
C ILE A 222 -1.75 -12.08 10.22
N TYR A 223 -1.74 -10.79 10.51
CA TYR A 223 -1.98 -9.72 9.54
C TYR A 223 -0.92 -8.64 9.61
N PHE A 224 -0.84 -7.87 8.54
CA PHE A 224 0.01 -6.69 8.40
C PHE A 224 -0.81 -5.55 7.80
N THR A 225 -0.55 -4.29 8.24
CA THR A 225 -1.18 -3.11 7.65
C THR A 225 -0.58 -2.76 6.28
N ASN A 226 0.56 -3.36 5.92
CA ASN A 226 1.26 -3.12 4.67
C ASN A 226 1.91 -4.41 4.16
N ASN A 227 1.96 -4.60 2.84
CA ASN A 227 2.61 -5.73 2.18
C ASN A 227 3.88 -5.33 1.40
N SER A 228 4.30 -4.07 1.47
CA SER A 228 5.42 -3.56 0.71
C SER A 228 6.75 -4.18 1.16
N PRO A 229 7.57 -4.68 0.24
CA PRO A 229 8.93 -5.13 0.54
C PRO A 229 9.81 -4.05 1.18
N TYR A 230 9.50 -2.76 0.97
CA TYR A 230 10.19 -1.66 1.65
C TYR A 230 9.92 -1.62 3.15
N GLN A 231 8.80 -2.16 3.62
CA GLN A 231 8.43 -2.18 5.02
C GLN A 231 8.85 -3.49 5.71
N ILE A 232 8.59 -4.64 5.09
CA ILE A 232 8.81 -5.96 5.70
C ILE A 232 10.11 -6.59 5.18
N ASN A 233 10.23 -6.87 3.89
CA ASN A 233 11.37 -7.46 3.20
C ASN A 233 12.01 -8.67 3.93
N LEU A 234 11.18 -9.61 4.33
CA LEU A 234 11.59 -10.86 5.00
C LEU A 234 11.39 -12.12 4.14
N GLY A 235 10.81 -11.96 2.93
CA GLY A 235 10.70 -13.01 1.92
C GLY A 235 9.37 -13.77 1.91
N PHE A 236 8.47 -13.51 2.84
CA PHE A 236 7.15 -14.16 2.88
C PHE A 236 6.03 -13.33 2.24
N GLU A 237 6.34 -12.21 1.59
CA GLU A 237 5.36 -11.24 1.06
C GLU A 237 4.41 -11.88 0.03
N LYS A 238 4.87 -12.85 -0.73
CA LYS A 238 4.04 -13.61 -1.69
C LYS A 238 2.89 -14.40 -1.04
N TYR A 239 2.95 -14.60 0.27
CA TYR A 239 1.92 -15.27 1.05
C TYR A 239 0.99 -14.29 1.78
N LEU A 240 1.12 -12.99 1.52
CA LEU A 240 0.24 -11.97 2.07
C LEU A 240 -0.97 -11.76 1.16
N ARG A 241 -2.15 -12.13 1.65
CA ARG A 241 -3.43 -12.01 0.95
C ARG A 241 -4.25 -10.85 1.52
N MET A 242 -4.75 -9.99 0.66
CA MET A 242 -5.58 -8.85 1.04
C MET A 242 -6.96 -9.30 1.54
N ASP A 243 -7.29 -8.94 2.77
CA ASP A 243 -8.58 -9.20 3.42
C ASP A 243 -9.37 -7.88 3.67
N GLY A 244 -9.23 -6.89 2.81
CA GLY A 244 -9.74 -5.52 2.96
C GLY A 244 -8.58 -4.53 2.98
N LEU A 245 -8.35 -3.79 4.07
CA LEU A 245 -7.14 -2.96 4.21
C LEU A 245 -5.95 -3.73 4.81
N SER A 246 -6.19 -4.86 5.46
CA SER A 246 -5.12 -5.66 6.08
C SER A 246 -4.74 -6.84 5.21
N TYR A 247 -3.48 -7.26 5.30
CA TYR A 247 -2.91 -8.37 4.55
C TYR A 247 -2.67 -9.57 5.47
N ARG A 248 -3.38 -10.67 5.22
CA ARG A 248 -3.27 -11.90 5.99
C ARG A 248 -2.14 -12.77 5.49
N LEU A 249 -1.30 -13.26 6.40
CA LEU A 249 -0.35 -14.33 6.11
C LEU A 249 -1.11 -15.65 5.97
N VAL A 250 -1.07 -16.25 4.79
CA VAL A 250 -1.79 -17.49 4.46
C VAL A 250 -0.84 -18.53 3.86
N PRO A 251 -0.99 -19.82 4.17
CA PRO A 251 -0.19 -20.88 3.58
C PRO A 251 -0.71 -21.29 2.18
N VAL A 252 -1.00 -20.28 1.37
CA VAL A 252 -1.47 -20.40 -0.01
C VAL A 252 -0.61 -19.51 -0.88
N GLU A 253 0.02 -20.06 -1.89
CA GLU A 253 0.87 -19.27 -2.77
C GLU A 253 0.03 -18.49 -3.78
N ASN A 254 0.38 -17.21 -3.98
CA ASN A 254 -0.23 -16.41 -5.04
C ASN A 254 0.22 -16.92 -6.40
N THR A 255 -0.64 -17.64 -7.08
CA THR A 255 -0.39 -18.20 -8.43
C THR A 255 -0.72 -17.21 -9.56
N ASN A 256 -1.32 -16.05 -9.25
CA ASN A 256 -1.73 -15.06 -10.24
C ASN A 256 -0.56 -14.25 -10.83
N THR A 257 0.67 -14.48 -10.38
CA THR A 257 1.88 -13.78 -10.85
C THR A 257 2.29 -14.11 -12.29
N ALA A 258 1.61 -15.04 -12.95
CA ALA A 258 2.10 -15.64 -14.21
C ALA A 258 1.92 -14.78 -15.46
N VAL A 259 1.13 -13.71 -15.47
CA VAL A 259 0.81 -12.99 -16.72
C VAL A 259 1.26 -11.54 -16.78
N SER A 260 1.42 -10.84 -15.68
CA SER A 260 1.93 -9.43 -15.69
C SER A 260 2.31 -8.84 -14.33
N GLY A 261 2.60 -9.63 -13.31
CA GLY A 261 3.17 -9.09 -12.05
C GLY A 261 2.24 -8.26 -11.15
N ASP A 262 1.08 -7.85 -11.63
CA ASP A 262 0.26 -6.79 -11.02
C ASP A 262 -1.13 -7.24 -10.53
N TRP A 263 -1.47 -8.52 -10.58
CA TRP A 263 -2.77 -8.97 -10.10
C TRP A 263 -2.77 -9.11 -8.57
N PRO A 264 -3.63 -8.40 -7.85
CA PRO A 264 -3.68 -8.46 -6.41
C PRO A 264 -4.11 -9.85 -5.93
N PHE A 265 -3.48 -10.33 -4.86
CA PHE A 265 -3.89 -11.55 -4.17
C PHE A 265 -4.95 -11.19 -3.13
N VAL A 266 -6.22 -11.40 -3.46
CA VAL A 266 -7.38 -10.94 -2.67
C VAL A 266 -8.19 -12.12 -2.14
N ASN A 267 -8.65 -12.02 -0.93
CA ASN A 267 -9.69 -12.86 -0.35
C ASN A 267 -11.07 -12.29 -0.76
N THR A 268 -11.47 -12.57 -1.98
CA THR A 268 -12.56 -11.90 -2.71
C THR A 268 -13.84 -11.71 -1.91
N ASP A 269 -14.42 -12.80 -1.40
CA ASP A 269 -15.74 -12.74 -0.74
C ASP A 269 -15.65 -12.08 0.64
N TRP A 270 -14.56 -12.30 1.36
CA TRP A 270 -14.28 -11.63 2.63
C TRP A 270 -14.10 -10.13 2.42
N ALA A 271 -13.18 -9.73 1.54
CA ALA A 271 -12.90 -8.34 1.24
C ALA A 271 -14.16 -7.62 0.74
N TYR A 272 -14.88 -8.21 -0.23
CA TYR A 272 -16.14 -7.64 -0.73
C TYR A 272 -17.15 -7.42 0.39
N THR A 273 -17.36 -8.43 1.24
CA THR A 273 -18.32 -8.32 2.34
C THR A 273 -17.94 -7.21 3.33
N LYS A 274 -16.66 -7.15 3.72
CA LYS A 274 -16.18 -6.15 4.68
C LYS A 274 -16.21 -4.74 4.08
N MET A 275 -15.67 -4.56 2.91
CA MET A 275 -15.57 -3.27 2.26
C MET A 275 -16.93 -2.70 1.86
N MET A 276 -17.88 -3.55 1.46
CA MET A 276 -19.22 -3.09 1.11
C MET A 276 -20.13 -2.80 2.31
N LYS A 277 -19.88 -3.42 3.49
CA LYS A 277 -20.80 -3.31 4.64
C LYS A 277 -20.24 -2.51 5.81
N THR A 278 -18.92 -2.60 6.08
CA THR A 278 -18.35 -2.09 7.34
C THR A 278 -17.42 -0.90 7.17
N PHE A 279 -16.81 -0.71 5.98
CA PHE A 279 -15.85 0.36 5.73
C PHE A 279 -16.48 1.74 5.83
N ALA A 280 -15.75 2.63 6.49
CA ALA A 280 -16.04 4.04 6.64
C ALA A 280 -14.94 4.88 5.96
N PHE A 281 -15.17 6.17 5.75
CA PHE A 281 -14.32 6.98 4.88
C PHE A 281 -13.93 8.32 5.52
N GLY A 282 -13.99 8.38 6.85
CA GLY A 282 -13.58 9.57 7.59
C GLY A 282 -14.46 10.80 7.35
N ASN A 283 -15.72 10.60 6.96
CA ASN A 283 -16.66 11.62 6.49
C ASN A 283 -16.30 12.26 5.14
N ALA A 284 -15.51 11.58 4.28
CA ALA A 284 -15.17 12.09 2.96
C ALA A 284 -16.39 12.24 2.03
N GLU A 285 -17.52 11.63 2.37
CA GLU A 285 -18.82 11.77 1.73
C GLU A 285 -19.59 13.05 2.16
N LEU A 286 -19.12 13.78 3.16
CA LEU A 286 -19.76 15.01 3.64
C LEU A 286 -19.09 16.25 3.02
N LYS A 287 -19.88 17.24 2.66
CA LYS A 287 -19.36 18.51 2.12
C LYS A 287 -18.58 19.31 3.17
N GLY A 288 -17.52 19.99 2.71
CA GLY A 288 -16.76 20.93 3.52
C GLY A 288 -15.91 20.26 4.61
N VAL A 289 -15.39 19.05 4.35
CA VAL A 289 -14.39 18.40 5.18
C VAL A 289 -13.03 18.55 4.50
N TYR A 290 -12.11 19.25 5.17
CA TYR A 290 -10.75 19.43 4.68
C TYR A 290 -9.87 18.22 5.05
N TYR A 291 -9.08 17.73 4.10
CA TYR A 291 -8.09 16.70 4.29
C TYR A 291 -6.70 17.20 3.91
N ASP A 292 -5.79 17.22 4.87
CA ASP A 292 -4.37 17.47 4.62
C ASP A 292 -3.71 16.31 3.83
N GLU A 293 -2.44 16.48 3.46
CA GLU A 293 -1.71 15.51 2.64
C GLU A 293 -1.69 14.12 3.27
N GLU A 294 -1.48 14.01 4.58
CA GLU A 294 -1.43 12.73 5.29
C GLU A 294 -2.80 12.04 5.30
N ASN A 295 -3.86 12.78 5.54
CA ASN A 295 -5.22 12.21 5.49
C ASN A 295 -5.59 11.77 4.07
N ARG A 296 -5.19 12.52 3.05
CA ARG A 296 -5.41 12.12 1.64
C ARG A 296 -4.62 10.86 1.28
N ARG A 297 -3.43 10.66 1.84
CA ARG A 297 -2.66 9.42 1.69
C ARG A 297 -3.46 8.21 2.17
N HIS A 298 -4.13 8.32 3.31
CA HIS A 298 -4.98 7.25 3.84
C HIS A 298 -6.24 7.01 3.01
N LEU A 299 -6.92 8.06 2.55
CA LEU A 299 -8.04 7.91 1.61
C LEU A 299 -7.61 7.25 0.31
N ASN A 300 -6.40 7.55 -0.16
CA ASN A 300 -5.82 6.92 -1.33
C ASN A 300 -5.58 5.42 -1.14
N SER A 301 -5.15 4.99 0.05
CA SER A 301 -5.01 3.56 0.38
C SER A 301 -6.36 2.82 0.37
N ILE A 302 -7.44 3.47 0.84
CA ILE A 302 -8.78 2.91 0.74
C ILE A 302 -9.20 2.78 -0.75
N ARG A 303 -8.98 3.83 -1.57
CA ARG A 303 -9.27 3.78 -3.02
C ARG A 303 -8.48 2.69 -3.72
N GLU A 304 -7.22 2.50 -3.36
CA GLU A 304 -6.36 1.44 -3.90
C GLU A 304 -6.91 0.05 -3.56
N ALA A 305 -7.32 -0.18 -2.30
CA ALA A 305 -7.94 -1.45 -1.90
C ALA A 305 -9.23 -1.76 -2.67
N TYR A 306 -10.07 -0.75 -2.93
CA TYR A 306 -11.26 -0.92 -3.80
C TYR A 306 -10.88 -1.24 -5.24
N THR A 307 -9.81 -0.64 -5.75
CA THR A 307 -9.28 -0.90 -7.09
C THR A 307 -8.80 -2.35 -7.21
N ASP A 308 -8.05 -2.82 -6.24
CA ASP A 308 -7.52 -4.19 -6.19
C ASP A 308 -8.66 -5.22 -6.08
N LEU A 309 -9.65 -4.95 -5.23
CA LEU A 309 -10.86 -5.77 -5.16
C LEU A 309 -11.61 -5.82 -6.49
N ALA A 310 -11.75 -4.67 -7.16
CA ALA A 310 -12.43 -4.60 -8.45
C ALA A 310 -11.70 -5.42 -9.53
N PHE A 311 -10.38 -5.34 -9.62
CA PHE A 311 -9.61 -6.17 -10.56
C PHE A 311 -9.75 -7.66 -10.26
N ASP A 312 -9.69 -8.08 -9.00
CA ASP A 312 -9.89 -9.49 -8.65
C ASP A 312 -11.32 -9.97 -9.01
N LEU A 313 -12.34 -9.15 -8.74
CA LEU A 313 -13.73 -9.45 -9.11
C LEU A 313 -13.90 -9.57 -10.64
N ILE A 314 -13.30 -8.67 -11.42
CA ILE A 314 -13.33 -8.71 -12.89
C ILE A 314 -12.67 -9.99 -13.39
N ASN A 315 -11.51 -10.36 -12.85
CA ASN A 315 -10.80 -11.59 -13.21
C ASN A 315 -11.62 -12.84 -12.92
N ARG A 316 -12.51 -12.79 -11.93
CA ARG A 316 -13.47 -13.86 -11.59
C ARG A 316 -14.81 -13.77 -12.33
N ASN A 317 -14.91 -12.93 -13.37
CA ASN A 317 -16.13 -12.68 -14.13
C ASN A 317 -17.30 -12.07 -13.30
N ARG A 318 -16.99 -11.37 -12.20
CA ARG A 318 -17.95 -10.70 -11.30
C ARG A 318 -17.97 -9.19 -11.58
N LYS A 319 -18.20 -8.78 -12.81
CA LYS A 319 -18.15 -7.38 -13.24
C LYS A 319 -19.19 -6.49 -12.53
N GLU A 320 -20.37 -7.01 -12.23
CA GLU A 320 -21.42 -6.24 -11.52
C GLU A 320 -20.97 -5.90 -10.09
N ASP A 321 -20.35 -6.86 -9.41
CA ASP A 321 -19.81 -6.64 -8.07
C ASP A 321 -18.63 -5.65 -8.10
N ALA A 322 -17.79 -5.72 -9.14
CA ALA A 322 -16.72 -4.76 -9.35
C ALA A 322 -17.26 -3.33 -9.54
N ARG A 323 -18.29 -3.14 -10.39
CA ARG A 323 -18.98 -1.86 -10.54
C ARG A 323 -19.56 -1.37 -9.23
N ALA A 324 -20.23 -2.22 -8.50
CA ALA A 324 -20.79 -1.86 -7.19
C ALA A 324 -19.72 -1.37 -6.21
N ALA A 325 -18.56 -2.04 -6.17
CA ALA A 325 -17.43 -1.65 -5.32
C ALA A 325 -16.83 -0.30 -5.75
N LEU A 326 -16.55 -0.10 -7.03
CA LEU A 326 -16.02 1.16 -7.57
C LEU A 326 -16.98 2.34 -7.32
N ASN A 327 -18.28 2.15 -7.57
CA ASN A 327 -19.30 3.18 -7.35
C ASN A 327 -19.49 3.48 -5.84
N ARG A 328 -19.34 2.49 -4.95
CA ARG A 328 -19.35 2.76 -3.52
C ARG A 328 -18.16 3.66 -3.13
N CYS A 329 -16.96 3.33 -3.62
CA CYS A 329 -15.76 4.13 -3.37
C CYS A 329 -15.95 5.58 -3.85
N ASP A 330 -16.48 5.78 -5.06
CA ASP A 330 -16.77 7.11 -5.62
C ASP A 330 -17.80 7.88 -4.78
N LYS A 331 -18.89 7.22 -4.41
CA LYS A 331 -19.98 7.85 -3.63
C LYS A 331 -19.51 8.28 -2.24
N MET A 332 -18.61 7.51 -1.62
CA MET A 332 -18.13 7.75 -0.27
C MET A 332 -16.92 8.69 -0.21
N MET A 333 -16.40 9.17 -1.35
CA MET A 333 -15.30 10.13 -1.44
C MET A 333 -15.67 11.23 -2.44
N LEU A 334 -16.30 12.31 -1.95
CA LEU A 334 -16.69 13.42 -2.81
C LEU A 334 -15.48 14.03 -3.51
N GLU A 335 -15.64 14.35 -4.81
CA GLU A 335 -14.60 14.95 -5.65
C GLU A 335 -14.06 16.27 -5.07
N GLU A 336 -14.89 17.04 -4.35
CA GLU A 336 -14.47 18.28 -3.69
C GLU A 336 -13.56 18.05 -2.49
N ASN A 337 -13.68 16.90 -1.80
CA ASN A 337 -12.87 16.55 -0.64
C ASN A 337 -11.63 15.75 -1.03
N PHE A 338 -11.78 14.88 -2.04
CA PHE A 338 -10.74 13.96 -2.48
C PHE A 338 -10.82 13.71 -3.98
N SER A 339 -10.25 14.63 -4.76
CA SER A 339 -10.30 14.60 -6.22
C SER A 339 -9.61 13.36 -6.82
N TYR A 340 -9.96 13.03 -8.06
CA TYR A 340 -9.27 11.99 -8.81
C TYR A 340 -7.89 12.43 -9.30
N GLY A 341 -7.75 13.70 -9.66
CA GLY A 341 -6.47 14.27 -10.07
C GLY A 341 -5.90 15.16 -8.98
N GLN A 342 -4.67 14.88 -8.52
CA GLN A 342 -4.00 15.68 -7.50
C GLN A 342 -2.49 15.46 -7.52
N VAL A 343 -1.72 16.54 -7.47
CA VAL A 343 -0.27 16.48 -7.28
C VAL A 343 0.06 15.83 -5.94
N SER A 344 1.02 14.92 -5.96
CA SER A 344 1.55 14.26 -4.77
C SER A 344 2.99 13.83 -5.01
N ARG A 345 3.71 13.48 -3.95
CA ARG A 345 5.08 12.97 -4.07
C ARG A 345 5.15 11.81 -5.06
N GLY A 346 6.01 11.93 -6.08
CA GLY A 346 6.13 10.94 -7.14
C GLY A 346 4.84 10.71 -7.93
N ASN A 347 3.89 11.64 -7.89
CA ASN A 347 2.58 11.52 -8.55
C ASN A 347 1.79 10.25 -8.17
N GLN A 348 2.00 9.72 -6.96
CA GLN A 348 1.39 8.46 -6.51
C GLN A 348 -0.15 8.50 -6.53
N HIS A 349 -0.73 9.66 -6.17
CA HIS A 349 -2.19 9.86 -6.22
C HIS A 349 -2.73 9.66 -7.64
N ASN A 350 -2.11 10.30 -8.64
CA ASN A 350 -2.52 10.16 -10.04
C ASN A 350 -2.29 8.73 -10.57
N ARG A 351 -1.23 8.05 -10.17
CA ARG A 351 -1.03 6.62 -10.53
C ARG A 351 -2.16 5.74 -10.03
N ASN A 352 -2.56 5.90 -8.77
CA ASN A 352 -3.65 5.13 -8.19
C ASN A 352 -4.98 5.46 -8.86
N ALA A 353 -5.21 6.74 -9.19
CA ALA A 353 -6.41 7.14 -9.95
C ALA A 353 -6.42 6.59 -11.39
N MET A 354 -5.26 6.46 -12.05
CA MET A 354 -5.14 5.78 -13.35
C MET A 354 -5.47 4.29 -13.25
N ARG A 355 -5.00 3.60 -12.20
CA ARG A 355 -5.39 2.20 -11.94
C ARG A 355 -6.89 2.08 -11.71
N PHE A 356 -7.49 3.01 -10.96
CA PHE A 356 -8.93 3.07 -10.74
C PHE A 356 -9.69 3.31 -12.04
N LEU A 357 -9.21 4.21 -12.93
CA LEU A 357 -9.74 4.41 -14.27
C LEU A 357 -9.71 3.13 -15.12
N ALA A 358 -8.59 2.41 -15.08
CA ALA A 358 -8.45 1.13 -15.78
C ALA A 358 -9.46 0.08 -15.27
N ALA A 359 -9.70 0.04 -13.95
CA ALA A 359 -10.70 -0.84 -13.35
C ALA A 359 -12.12 -0.45 -13.79
N CYS A 360 -12.45 0.85 -13.87
CA CYS A 360 -13.75 1.33 -14.38
C CYS A 360 -13.98 0.86 -15.83
N TYR A 361 -12.99 1.04 -16.70
CA TYR A 361 -13.09 0.56 -18.09
C TYR A 361 -13.24 -0.96 -18.18
N SER A 362 -12.47 -1.70 -17.37
CA SER A 362 -12.53 -3.17 -17.36
C SER A 362 -13.85 -3.71 -16.81
N ALA A 363 -14.50 -2.96 -15.93
CA ALA A 363 -15.84 -3.23 -15.42
C ALA A 363 -16.97 -2.75 -16.35
N ASP A 364 -16.65 -2.15 -17.49
CA ASP A 364 -17.59 -1.51 -18.42
C ASP A 364 -18.40 -0.34 -17.77
N ASP A 365 -17.84 0.32 -16.76
CA ASP A 365 -18.44 1.51 -16.13
C ASP A 365 -17.93 2.80 -16.79
N LYS A 366 -18.56 3.14 -17.92
CA LYS A 366 -18.14 4.30 -18.73
C LYS A 366 -18.46 5.64 -18.08
N GLU A 367 -19.51 5.72 -17.29
CA GLU A 367 -19.90 6.94 -16.60
C GLU A 367 -18.87 7.32 -15.53
N LEU A 368 -18.55 6.37 -14.65
CA LEU A 368 -17.53 6.58 -13.64
C LEU A 368 -16.15 6.79 -14.27
N ALA A 369 -15.81 6.04 -15.33
CA ALA A 369 -14.56 6.23 -16.07
C ALA A 369 -14.44 7.67 -16.63
N ALA A 370 -15.50 8.23 -17.20
CA ALA A 370 -15.50 9.60 -17.71
C ALA A 370 -15.29 10.66 -16.60
N LYS A 371 -15.87 10.44 -15.42
CA LYS A 371 -15.66 11.29 -14.24
C LYS A 371 -14.20 11.26 -13.80
N VAL A 372 -13.61 10.07 -13.63
CA VAL A 372 -12.20 9.87 -13.23
C VAL A 372 -11.25 10.50 -14.25
N LEU A 373 -11.48 10.23 -15.54
CA LEU A 373 -10.70 10.77 -16.66
C LEU A 373 -10.68 12.30 -16.64
N LYS A 374 -11.82 12.93 -16.39
CA LYS A 374 -11.94 14.40 -16.32
C LYS A 374 -11.08 14.97 -15.21
N GLY A 375 -11.10 14.38 -14.01
CA GLY A 375 -10.29 14.80 -12.86
C GLY A 375 -8.80 14.66 -13.13
N LEU A 376 -8.37 13.49 -13.59
CA LEU A 376 -6.98 13.21 -13.95
C LEU A 376 -6.44 14.15 -15.01
N ARG A 377 -7.18 14.31 -16.11
CA ARG A 377 -6.79 15.19 -17.23
C ARG A 377 -6.65 16.65 -16.80
N LYS A 378 -7.56 17.13 -15.95
CA LYS A 378 -7.49 18.48 -15.40
C LYS A 378 -6.19 18.69 -14.64
N ASP A 379 -5.88 17.82 -13.70
CA ASP A 379 -4.68 17.95 -12.86
C ASP A 379 -3.38 17.81 -13.68
N LEU A 380 -3.30 16.77 -14.53
CA LEU A 380 -2.12 16.54 -15.36
C LEU A 380 -1.86 17.70 -16.32
N ASN A 381 -2.89 18.32 -16.89
CA ASN A 381 -2.73 19.53 -17.72
C ASN A 381 -2.28 20.74 -16.89
N GLN A 382 -2.82 20.94 -15.68
CA GLN A 382 -2.36 22.00 -14.78
C GLN A 382 -0.89 21.84 -14.40
N GLN A 383 -0.41 20.59 -14.20
CA GLN A 383 1.02 20.33 -13.99
C GLN A 383 1.85 20.76 -15.21
N GLN A 384 1.39 20.45 -16.45
CA GLN A 384 2.11 20.88 -17.65
C GLN A 384 2.11 22.40 -17.81
N ASP A 385 0.98 23.07 -17.53
CA ASP A 385 0.90 24.55 -17.56
C ASP A 385 1.87 25.19 -16.56
N TYR A 386 2.01 24.59 -15.37
CA TYR A 386 3.01 25.00 -14.38
C TYR A 386 4.43 24.86 -14.95
N TYR A 387 4.77 23.71 -15.55
CA TYR A 387 6.11 23.52 -16.11
C TYR A 387 6.40 24.46 -17.28
N VAL A 388 5.41 24.76 -18.12
CA VAL A 388 5.54 25.79 -19.18
C VAL A 388 5.86 27.15 -18.57
N SER A 389 5.17 27.54 -17.48
CA SER A 389 5.39 28.81 -16.81
C SER A 389 6.80 28.98 -16.26
N LEU A 390 7.44 27.89 -15.81
CA LEU A 390 8.84 27.89 -15.38
C LEU A 390 9.84 28.28 -16.51
N GLY A 391 9.41 28.17 -17.76
CA GLY A 391 10.19 28.55 -18.94
C GLY A 391 10.32 30.07 -19.17
N GLY A 392 9.60 30.90 -18.38
CA GLY A 392 9.67 32.37 -18.48
C GLY A 392 9.19 32.92 -19.80
N GLY A 393 8.21 32.28 -20.45
CA GLY A 393 7.60 32.72 -21.71
C GLY A 393 8.44 32.45 -22.98
N LYS A 394 9.53 31.69 -22.88
CA LYS A 394 10.38 31.32 -24.03
C LYS A 394 9.70 30.36 -25.00
N MET A 395 8.72 29.61 -24.52
CA MET A 395 8.02 28.56 -25.27
C MET A 395 6.55 28.58 -24.90
N ASP A 396 5.69 28.49 -25.89
CA ASP A 396 4.26 28.28 -25.66
C ASP A 396 3.95 26.80 -25.36
N ARG A 397 2.73 26.52 -24.93
CA ARG A 397 2.28 25.16 -24.57
C ARG A 397 2.38 24.18 -25.75
N ALA A 398 2.09 24.60 -26.97
CA ALA A 398 2.10 23.73 -28.15
C ALA A 398 3.53 23.31 -28.51
N ALA A 399 4.49 24.24 -28.48
CA ALA A 399 5.91 23.95 -28.69
C ALA A 399 6.48 23.06 -27.59
N TYR A 400 6.12 23.32 -26.34
CA TYR A 400 6.48 22.49 -25.19
C TYR A 400 5.95 21.07 -25.36
N ASP A 401 4.66 20.89 -25.65
CA ASP A 401 4.06 19.57 -25.84
C ASP A 401 4.74 18.76 -26.95
N LYS A 402 5.12 19.44 -28.07
CA LYS A 402 5.86 18.79 -29.15
C LYS A 402 7.23 18.32 -28.68
N LEU A 403 7.97 19.15 -27.96
CA LEU A 403 9.29 18.84 -27.42
C LEU A 403 9.23 17.63 -26.47
N ILE A 404 8.30 17.66 -25.50
CA ILE A 404 8.21 16.60 -24.48
C ILE A 404 7.73 15.29 -25.10
N LYS A 405 6.80 15.31 -26.06
CA LYS A 405 6.37 14.11 -26.80
C LYS A 405 7.54 13.46 -27.54
N GLU A 406 8.37 14.27 -28.22
CA GLU A 406 9.56 13.76 -28.92
C GLU A 406 10.56 13.15 -27.93
N TYR A 407 10.82 13.84 -26.83
CA TYR A 407 11.68 13.34 -25.76
C TYR A 407 11.21 12.00 -25.23
N ILE A 408 9.95 11.89 -24.79
CA ILE A 408 9.38 10.65 -24.22
C ILE A 408 9.44 9.52 -25.23
N PHE A 409 9.12 9.78 -26.49
CA PHE A 409 9.24 8.77 -27.56
C PHE A 409 10.66 8.23 -27.67
N ARG A 410 11.66 9.11 -27.77
CA ARG A 410 13.07 8.70 -27.86
C ARG A 410 13.57 8.02 -26.60
N TYR A 411 13.23 8.53 -25.43
CA TYR A 411 13.58 7.94 -24.15
C TYR A 411 13.06 6.51 -24.00
N ASN A 412 11.79 6.28 -24.35
CA ASN A 412 11.15 4.96 -24.24
C ASN A 412 11.61 3.98 -25.33
N THR A 413 12.14 4.45 -26.45
CA THR A 413 12.68 3.62 -27.53
C THR A 413 14.19 3.44 -27.47
N ALA A 414 14.89 4.11 -26.57
CA ALA A 414 16.31 4.01 -26.36
C ALA A 414 16.73 2.58 -25.98
N ARG A 415 17.68 2.02 -26.72
CA ARG A 415 18.25 0.68 -26.49
C ARG A 415 19.65 0.71 -25.88
N THR A 416 20.34 1.83 -26.02
CA THR A 416 21.68 2.03 -25.52
C THR A 416 21.79 3.28 -24.65
N ARG A 417 22.86 3.37 -23.85
CA ARG A 417 23.15 4.58 -23.06
C ARG A 417 23.34 5.81 -23.96
N GLN A 418 23.86 5.62 -25.17
CA GLN A 418 24.04 6.71 -26.12
C GLN A 418 22.68 7.24 -26.63
N ASP A 419 21.72 6.37 -26.89
CA ASP A 419 20.36 6.78 -27.27
C ASP A 419 19.69 7.59 -26.15
N GLN A 420 19.90 7.19 -24.87
CA GLN A 420 19.40 7.95 -23.71
C GLN A 420 20.01 9.34 -23.64
N VAL A 421 21.34 9.46 -23.81
CA VAL A 421 22.02 10.76 -23.83
C VAL A 421 21.48 11.65 -24.96
N MET A 422 21.23 11.08 -26.15
CA MET A 422 20.64 11.82 -27.27
C MET A 422 19.19 12.28 -26.97
N ALA A 423 18.43 11.48 -26.23
CA ALA A 423 17.10 11.90 -25.79
C ALA A 423 17.20 13.06 -24.78
N ASP A 424 18.08 12.96 -23.79
CA ASP A 424 18.28 14.02 -22.78
C ASP A 424 18.73 15.34 -23.40
N GLN A 425 19.56 15.32 -24.44
CA GLN A 425 19.98 16.51 -25.21
C GLN A 425 18.79 17.30 -25.82
N ILE A 426 17.65 16.63 -26.11
CA ILE A 426 16.46 17.32 -26.59
C ILE A 426 15.94 18.28 -25.51
N LEU A 427 15.92 17.83 -24.27
CA LEU A 427 15.49 18.66 -23.14
C LEU A 427 16.50 19.76 -22.83
N GLU A 428 17.81 19.45 -22.81
CA GLU A 428 18.87 20.41 -22.54
C GLU A 428 18.84 21.58 -23.55
N ASN A 429 18.56 21.29 -24.82
CA ASN A 429 18.48 22.30 -25.87
C ASN A 429 17.16 23.10 -25.89
N GLY A 430 16.07 22.52 -25.35
CA GLY A 430 14.73 23.10 -25.43
C GLY A 430 14.24 23.75 -24.15
N LEU A 431 14.62 23.24 -23.00
CA LEU A 431 14.10 23.68 -21.70
C LEU A 431 14.99 24.73 -21.02
N SER A 432 14.40 25.56 -20.16
CA SER A 432 15.13 26.48 -19.28
C SER A 432 15.77 25.73 -18.11
N GLY A 433 16.76 26.36 -17.45
CA GLY A 433 17.43 25.76 -16.29
C GLY A 433 16.49 25.40 -15.11
N HIS A 434 15.37 26.13 -14.93
CA HIS A 434 14.37 25.78 -13.93
C HIS A 434 13.54 24.54 -14.34
N GLN A 435 13.20 24.44 -15.62
CA GLN A 435 12.49 23.27 -16.15
C GLN A 435 13.38 22.02 -16.11
N LEU A 436 14.68 22.16 -16.42
CA LEU A 436 15.64 21.04 -16.37
C LEU A 436 15.79 20.41 -14.99
N LYS A 437 15.57 21.20 -13.91
CA LYS A 437 15.57 20.67 -12.54
C LYS A 437 14.36 19.79 -12.24
N MET A 438 13.29 19.87 -13.05
CA MET A 438 12.03 19.16 -12.91
C MET A 438 11.85 18.08 -13.99
N THR A 439 12.92 17.64 -14.62
CA THR A 439 12.87 16.70 -15.75
C THR A 439 12.12 15.41 -15.43
N ASP A 440 12.38 14.83 -14.27
CA ASP A 440 11.74 13.57 -13.87
C ASP A 440 10.24 13.75 -13.62
N GLU A 441 9.83 14.84 -12.99
CA GLU A 441 8.43 15.19 -12.75
C GLU A 441 7.70 15.49 -14.06
N ILE A 442 8.34 16.24 -14.97
CA ILE A 442 7.81 16.53 -16.30
C ILE A 442 7.60 15.23 -17.07
N ARG A 443 8.63 14.39 -17.14
CA ARG A 443 8.56 13.10 -17.84
C ARG A 443 7.43 12.24 -17.28
N MET A 444 7.38 12.09 -15.95
CA MET A 444 6.40 11.28 -15.26
C MET A 444 4.97 11.76 -15.54
N SER A 445 4.69 13.04 -15.29
CA SER A 445 3.33 13.59 -15.45
C SER A 445 2.87 13.64 -16.90
N TYR A 446 3.80 13.92 -17.84
CA TYR A 446 3.47 13.91 -19.27
C TYR A 446 3.25 12.49 -19.80
N SER A 447 4.04 11.51 -19.37
CA SER A 447 3.79 10.10 -19.71
C SER A 447 2.42 9.63 -19.23
N MET A 448 2.01 10.01 -18.02
CA MET A 448 0.66 9.73 -17.51
C MET A 448 -0.42 10.38 -18.36
N LEU A 449 -0.21 11.64 -18.80
CA LEU A 449 -1.18 12.32 -19.67
C LEU A 449 -1.37 11.56 -20.99
N LEU A 450 -0.28 11.11 -21.62
CA LEU A 450 -0.33 10.31 -22.85
C LEU A 450 -1.03 8.96 -22.63
N GLU A 451 -0.77 8.31 -21.51
CA GLU A 451 -1.39 7.03 -21.16
C GLU A 451 -2.90 7.18 -20.94
N VAL A 452 -3.32 8.21 -20.21
CA VAL A 452 -4.73 8.54 -20.00
C VAL A 452 -5.45 8.83 -21.31
N GLU A 453 -4.82 9.58 -22.25
CA GLU A 453 -5.35 9.82 -23.59
C GLU A 453 -5.46 8.54 -24.42
N GLN A 454 -4.49 7.64 -24.28
CA GLN A 454 -4.52 6.34 -24.97
C GLN A 454 -5.61 5.43 -24.41
N MET A 455 -5.81 5.40 -23.09
CA MET A 455 -6.88 4.64 -22.44
C MET A 455 -8.26 5.13 -22.95
N GLU A 456 -8.47 6.43 -23.04
CA GLU A 456 -9.71 6.98 -23.57
C GLU A 456 -9.97 6.55 -25.02
N LYS A 457 -8.95 6.63 -25.90
CA LYS A 457 -9.06 6.18 -27.29
C LYS A 457 -9.38 4.70 -27.42
N THR A 458 -8.80 3.88 -26.53
CA THR A 458 -8.95 2.43 -26.59
C THR A 458 -10.29 1.94 -26.03
N TYR A 459 -10.75 2.52 -24.93
CA TYR A 459 -11.88 2.03 -24.16
C TYR A 459 -13.07 3.00 -24.10
N GLY A 460 -12.87 4.30 -24.34
CA GLY A 460 -13.88 5.34 -24.25
C GLY A 460 -14.84 5.38 -25.44
N THR A 461 -14.40 4.95 -26.64
CA THR A 461 -15.25 4.89 -27.83
C THR A 461 -16.14 3.65 -27.80
N PRO A 462 -17.45 3.75 -28.16
CA PRO A 462 -18.28 2.57 -28.33
C PRO A 462 -17.66 1.67 -29.40
N LYS A 463 -17.47 0.37 -29.09
CA LYS A 463 -17.19 -0.61 -30.14
C LYS A 463 -18.29 -0.50 -31.18
N PRO A 464 -17.98 -0.41 -32.50
CA PRO A 464 -19.03 -0.48 -33.54
C PRO A 464 -19.76 -1.82 -33.29
N SER A 465 -21.08 -1.73 -33.18
CA SER A 465 -21.94 -2.90 -33.07
C SER A 465 -21.60 -3.85 -34.22
N SER A 466 -21.21 -5.08 -33.89
CA SER A 466 -21.06 -6.14 -34.88
C SER A 466 -22.36 -6.17 -35.70
N PRO A 467 -22.31 -6.22 -37.01
CA PRO A 467 -23.54 -6.32 -37.80
C PRO A 467 -24.28 -7.57 -37.34
N GLU A 468 -25.54 -7.39 -36.97
CA GLU A 468 -26.46 -8.50 -36.67
C GLU A 468 -26.37 -9.52 -37.82
N PRO A 469 -26.24 -10.81 -37.58
CA PRO A 469 -26.23 -11.80 -38.64
C PRO A 469 -27.58 -11.70 -39.37
N ALA A 470 -27.51 -11.41 -40.67
CA ALA A 470 -28.67 -11.29 -41.53
C ALA A 470 -29.58 -12.50 -41.31
N ALA A 471 -30.83 -12.24 -40.98
CA ALA A 471 -31.88 -13.25 -40.84
C ALA A 471 -31.89 -14.12 -42.12
N LYS A 472 -31.58 -15.41 -41.96
CA LYS A 472 -31.72 -16.38 -43.08
C LYS A 472 -33.20 -16.47 -43.39
N ASP A 473 -33.58 -15.99 -44.57
CA ASP A 473 -34.86 -16.25 -45.14
C ASP A 473 -35.14 -17.76 -45.20
N SER A 474 -36.16 -18.18 -44.49
CA SER A 474 -36.66 -19.55 -44.54
C SER A 474 -37.36 -19.75 -45.91
N PRO A 475 -37.04 -20.81 -46.67
CA PRO A 475 -37.72 -21.06 -47.94
C PRO A 475 -39.19 -21.45 -47.69
N LYS A 476 -40.09 -20.67 -48.34
CA LYS A 476 -41.51 -21.03 -48.42
C LYS A 476 -41.64 -22.36 -49.19
N VAL A 477 -42.07 -23.39 -48.49
CA VAL A 477 -42.52 -24.62 -49.11
C VAL A 477 -43.92 -24.39 -49.74
N LYS A 478 -44.01 -24.68 -51.02
CA LYS A 478 -45.28 -24.79 -51.75
C LYS A 478 -45.95 -26.11 -51.44
#